data_59be371fbe2792382c62b18c3137f15e
#
_entry.id   59be371fbe2792382c62b18c3137f15e
#
_cell.length_a   1.000
_cell.length_b   1.000
_cell.length_c   1.000
_cell.angle_alpha   90.00
_cell.angle_beta   90.00
_cell.angle_gamma   90.00
#
_symmetry.space_group_name_H-M   'P 1'
#
loop_
_entity.id
_entity.type
_entity.pdbx_description
1 polymer ?
#
loop_
_entity_poly.entity_id
_entity_poly.type
_entity_poly.pdbx_seq_one_letter_code
_entity_poly.pdbx_strand_id
1 'polypeptide(L)'
;MAASFTLEKRTNRFGECPIRISWAFGDFRYQTTLGFSIKAENWDNLRKEVKAGTHNLNGVFAEEINYYIRKIKIVVHGIEAYYKARKETFSNDRRKKAIKDAMSPNFHS
;
A
#
# COMPACT_ATOMS: atom_id res chain seq x y z
N MET A 1 -10.17 4.78 10.29
CA MET A 1 -10.20 3.99 9.05
C MET A 1 -8.80 3.70 8.62
N ALA A 2 -8.56 2.52 8.16
CA ALA A 2 -7.23 2.14 7.71
C ALA A 2 -7.21 2.06 6.19
N ALA A 3 -6.01 2.07 5.63
CA ALA A 3 -5.85 1.80 4.21
C ALA A 3 -6.19 0.35 3.91
N SER A 4 -6.76 0.09 2.75
CA SER A 4 -7.07 -1.24 2.28
C SER A 4 -6.16 -1.61 1.13
N PHE A 5 -5.76 -2.88 1.10
CA PHE A 5 -4.90 -3.40 0.04
C PHE A 5 -5.64 -4.51 -0.68
N THR A 6 -5.75 -4.41 -1.99
CA THR A 6 -6.42 -5.41 -2.81
C THR A 6 -5.67 -5.60 -4.10
N LEU A 7 -5.94 -6.71 -4.78
CA LEU A 7 -5.43 -6.89 -6.13
C LEU A 7 -6.44 -6.33 -7.13
N GLU A 8 -5.94 -5.65 -8.15
CA GLU A 8 -6.80 -5.27 -9.27
C GLU A 8 -7.19 -6.52 -10.05
N LYS A 9 -8.36 -6.48 -10.65
CA LYS A 9 -8.85 -7.64 -11.40
C LYS A 9 -8.14 -7.84 -12.72
N ARG A 10 -7.65 -6.77 -13.32
CA ARG A 10 -6.94 -6.87 -14.59
C ARG A 10 -5.55 -7.44 -14.36
N THR A 11 -5.07 -8.21 -15.32
CA THR A 11 -3.72 -8.74 -15.27
C THR A 11 -2.87 -8.06 -16.33
N ASN A 12 -1.57 -8.03 -16.08
CA ASN A 12 -0.63 -7.63 -17.13
C ASN A 12 -0.39 -8.83 -18.05
N ARG A 13 0.47 -8.65 -19.05
CA ARG A 13 0.74 -9.74 -20.03
C ARG A 13 1.43 -10.95 -19.40
N PHE A 14 1.92 -10.82 -18.19
CA PHE A 14 2.57 -11.95 -17.49
C PHE A 14 1.62 -12.65 -16.52
N GLY A 15 0.35 -12.25 -16.49
CA GLY A 15 -0.63 -12.85 -15.60
C GLY A 15 -0.57 -12.36 -14.17
N GLU A 16 0.08 -11.24 -13.93
CA GLU A 16 0.16 -10.65 -12.59
C GLU A 16 -0.81 -9.49 -12.44
N CYS A 17 -1.32 -9.33 -11.24
CA CYS A 17 -2.26 -8.26 -10.90
C CYS A 17 -1.57 -7.20 -10.07
N PRO A 18 -1.79 -5.91 -10.37
CA PRO A 18 -1.26 -4.84 -9.52
C PRO A 18 -1.89 -4.85 -8.14
N ILE A 19 -1.10 -4.50 -7.13
CA ILE A 19 -1.61 -4.35 -5.77
C ILE A 19 -2.09 -2.90 -5.63
N ARG A 20 -3.36 -2.74 -5.26
CA ARG A 20 -3.99 -1.43 -5.13
C ARG A 20 -4.08 -1.03 -3.67
N ILE A 21 -3.85 0.25 -3.40
CA ILE A 21 -4.03 0.86 -2.10
C ILE A 21 -5.25 1.78 -2.18
N SER A 22 -6.17 1.63 -1.24
CA SER A 22 -7.33 2.52 -1.11
C SER A 22 -7.35 3.07 0.30
N TRP A 23 -7.43 4.38 0.43
CA TRP A 23 -7.48 5.05 1.73
C TRP A 23 -8.60 6.06 1.73
N ALA A 24 -9.55 5.87 2.65
CA ALA A 24 -10.66 6.78 2.84
C ALA A 24 -10.66 7.26 4.29
N PHE A 25 -10.76 8.57 4.49
CA PHE A 25 -10.79 9.16 5.82
C PHE A 25 -11.58 10.46 5.76
N GLY A 26 -12.77 10.46 6.36
CA GLY A 26 -13.69 11.57 6.20
C GLY A 26 -14.10 11.68 4.74
N ASP A 27 -13.93 12.88 4.19
CA ASP A 27 -14.24 13.11 2.76
C ASP A 27 -13.07 12.81 1.85
N PHE A 28 -11.93 12.45 2.41
CA PHE A 28 -10.75 12.16 1.62
C PHE A 28 -10.86 10.77 1.02
N ARG A 29 -10.58 10.67 -0.26
CA ARG A 29 -10.52 9.40 -0.98
C ARG A 29 -9.26 9.39 -1.82
N TYR A 30 -8.45 8.36 -1.66
CA TYR A 30 -7.22 8.24 -2.41
C TYR A 30 -6.99 6.80 -2.80
N GLN A 31 -6.71 6.58 -4.07
CA GLN A 31 -6.38 5.26 -4.58
C GLN A 31 -5.14 5.34 -5.44
N THR A 32 -4.27 4.37 -5.28
CA THR A 32 -3.06 4.28 -6.11
C THR A 32 -2.62 2.83 -6.13
N THR A 33 -1.56 2.54 -6.88
CA THR A 33 -0.98 1.20 -6.86
C THR A 33 0.28 1.24 -6.01
N LEU A 34 0.59 0.08 -5.43
CA LEU A 34 1.80 -0.05 -4.61
C LEU A 34 3.06 -0.04 -5.47
N GLY A 35 2.91 -0.31 -6.76
CA GLY A 35 4.06 -0.38 -7.67
C GLY A 35 4.55 -1.79 -7.91
N PHE A 36 3.93 -2.77 -7.28
CA PHE A 36 4.25 -4.17 -7.48
C PHE A 36 3.06 -4.92 -8.02
N SER A 37 3.31 -5.93 -8.86
CA SER A 37 2.28 -6.82 -9.35
C SER A 37 2.68 -8.24 -8.98
N ILE A 38 1.69 -9.07 -8.65
CA ILE A 38 1.92 -10.45 -8.27
C ILE A 38 0.83 -11.33 -8.86
N LYS A 39 1.09 -12.62 -8.94
CA LYS A 39 0.05 -13.56 -9.35
C LYS A 39 -1.02 -13.64 -8.27
N ALA A 40 -2.28 -13.73 -8.69
CA ALA A 40 -3.39 -13.78 -7.76
C ALA A 40 -3.25 -14.91 -6.75
N GLU A 41 -2.69 -16.04 -7.18
CA GLU A 41 -2.50 -17.20 -6.29
C GLU A 41 -1.52 -16.92 -5.17
N ASN A 42 -0.68 -15.90 -5.31
CA ASN A 42 0.30 -15.52 -4.29
C ASN A 42 -0.21 -14.46 -3.33
N TRP A 43 -1.46 -14.04 -3.47
CA TRP A 43 -2.05 -13.03 -2.60
C TRP A 43 -2.87 -13.69 -1.50
N ASP A 44 -2.57 -13.34 -0.26
CA ASP A 44 -3.34 -13.82 0.89
C ASP A 44 -4.45 -12.81 1.15
N ASN A 45 -5.66 -13.16 0.72
CA ASN A 45 -6.78 -12.23 0.80
C ASN A 45 -7.29 -12.01 2.23
N LEU A 46 -6.98 -12.93 3.14
CA LEU A 46 -7.36 -12.75 4.54
C LEU A 46 -6.42 -11.78 5.24
N ARG A 47 -5.13 -11.94 5.03
CA ARG A 47 -4.14 -11.08 5.65
C ARG A 47 -3.86 -9.81 4.86
N LYS A 48 -4.31 -9.77 3.60
CA LYS A 48 -4.03 -8.66 2.70
C LYS A 48 -2.53 -8.43 2.55
N GLU A 49 -1.84 -9.52 2.31
CA GLU A 49 -0.38 -9.54 2.12
C GLU A 49 -0.02 -10.57 1.06
N VAL A 50 1.22 -10.51 0.60
CA VAL A 50 1.75 -11.52 -0.32
C VAL A 50 2.14 -12.75 0.50
N LYS A 51 1.82 -13.93 -0.01
CA LYS A 51 2.13 -15.17 0.69
C LYS A 51 3.63 -15.33 0.86
N ALA A 52 4.05 -15.74 2.05
CA ALA A 52 5.47 -15.90 2.36
C ALA A 52 6.12 -16.92 1.44
N GLY A 53 7.38 -16.69 1.11
CA GLY A 53 8.14 -17.62 0.29
C GLY A 53 7.89 -17.50 -1.20
N THR A 54 7.09 -16.52 -1.63
CA THR A 54 6.83 -16.31 -3.06
C THR A 54 7.58 -15.08 -3.56
N HIS A 55 7.66 -14.97 -4.87
CA HIS A 55 8.24 -13.79 -5.51
C HIS A 55 7.48 -13.52 -6.80
N ASN A 56 7.57 -12.28 -7.30
CA ASN A 56 6.96 -11.95 -8.58
C ASN A 56 7.93 -12.23 -9.73
N LEU A 57 7.48 -11.96 -10.94
CA LEU A 57 8.30 -12.25 -12.12
C LEU A 57 9.51 -11.33 -12.25
N ASN A 58 9.51 -10.19 -11.56
CA ASN A 58 10.67 -9.32 -11.51
C ASN A 58 11.65 -9.70 -10.41
N GLY A 59 11.39 -10.80 -9.71
CA GLY A 59 12.30 -11.28 -8.67
C GLY A 59 12.14 -10.59 -7.33
N VAL A 60 11.07 -9.82 -7.13
CA VAL A 60 10.83 -9.16 -5.85
C VAL A 60 10.15 -10.13 -4.91
N PHE A 61 10.74 -10.36 -3.75
CA PHE A 61 10.23 -11.33 -2.80
C PHE A 61 9.07 -10.78 -1.99
N ALA A 62 8.23 -11.69 -1.49
CA ALA A 62 7.08 -11.36 -0.67
C ALA A 62 7.47 -10.48 0.52
N GLU A 63 8.60 -10.76 1.13
CA GLU A 63 9.05 -10.01 2.31
C GLU A 63 9.25 -8.54 2.01
N GLU A 64 9.80 -8.23 0.84
CA GLU A 64 10.01 -6.84 0.44
C GLU A 64 8.68 -6.14 0.18
N ILE A 65 7.77 -6.80 -0.54
CA ILE A 65 6.46 -6.22 -0.84
C ILE A 65 5.67 -5.99 0.45
N ASN A 66 5.68 -6.98 1.34
CA ASN A 66 4.97 -6.88 2.61
C ASN A 66 5.57 -5.81 3.52
N TYR A 67 6.87 -5.58 3.42
CA TYR A 67 7.50 -4.49 4.15
C TYR A 67 6.86 -3.15 3.77
N TYR A 68 6.67 -2.89 2.48
CA TYR A 68 6.04 -1.65 2.05
C TYR A 68 4.58 -1.58 2.44
N ILE A 69 3.87 -2.71 2.39
CA ILE A 69 2.48 -2.74 2.83
C ILE A 69 2.38 -2.33 4.30
N ARG A 70 3.23 -2.89 5.15
CA ARG A 70 3.23 -2.58 6.58
C ARG A 70 3.65 -1.16 6.85
N LYS A 71 4.63 -0.67 6.11
CA LYS A 71 5.10 0.71 6.24
C LYS A 71 3.98 1.70 5.94
N ILE A 72 3.21 1.44 4.88
CA ILE A 72 2.09 2.31 4.53
C ILE A 72 1.00 2.26 5.60
N LYS A 73 0.72 1.08 6.14
CA LYS A 73 -0.26 0.96 7.23
C LYS A 73 0.14 1.80 8.44
N ILE A 74 1.42 1.77 8.79
CA ILE A 74 1.93 2.54 9.93
C ILE A 74 1.80 4.03 9.66
N VAL A 75 2.16 4.48 8.46
CA VAL A 75 2.08 5.89 8.10
C VAL A 75 0.63 6.39 8.13
N VAL A 76 -0.28 5.61 7.54
CA VAL A 76 -1.70 5.97 7.52
C VAL A 76 -2.26 6.04 8.93
N HIS A 77 -1.95 5.04 9.75
CA HIS A 77 -2.42 5.02 11.13
C HIS A 77 -1.90 6.23 11.91
N GLY A 78 -0.64 6.58 11.72
CA GLY A 78 -0.05 7.74 12.37
C GLY A 78 -0.71 9.05 11.99
N ILE A 79 -1.02 9.22 10.71
CA ILE A 79 -1.70 10.42 10.23
C ILE A 79 -3.11 10.50 10.82
N GLU A 80 -3.84 9.41 10.82
CA GLU A 80 -5.19 9.40 11.37
C GLU A 80 -5.19 9.67 12.87
N ALA A 81 -4.23 9.10 13.59
CA ALA A 81 -4.12 9.32 15.02
C ALA A 81 -3.76 10.77 15.34
N TYR A 82 -2.81 11.34 14.58
CA TYR A 82 -2.42 12.73 14.74
C TYR A 82 -3.62 13.66 14.51
N TYR A 83 -4.37 13.40 13.45
CA TYR A 83 -5.55 14.20 13.12
C TYR A 83 -6.57 14.15 14.24
N LYS A 84 -6.85 12.95 14.75
CA LYS A 84 -7.83 12.82 15.84
C LYS A 84 -7.38 13.52 17.11
N ALA A 85 -6.11 13.39 17.46
CA ALA A 85 -5.58 13.95 18.69
C ALA A 85 -5.60 15.47 18.68
N ARG A 86 -5.33 16.08 17.53
CA ARG A 86 -5.19 17.54 17.42
C ARG A 86 -6.39 18.19 16.79
N LYS A 87 -7.32 17.42 16.27
CA LYS A 87 -8.49 17.93 15.56
C LYS A 87 -8.09 18.88 14.42
N GLU A 88 -6.94 18.58 13.81
CA GLU A 88 -6.44 19.35 12.68
C GLU A 88 -6.70 18.59 11.40
N THR A 89 -6.67 19.32 10.28
CA THR A 89 -6.90 18.73 8.97
C THR A 89 -5.61 18.74 8.19
N PHE A 90 -5.16 17.56 7.77
CA PHE A 90 -4.11 17.51 6.76
C PHE A 90 -4.74 17.82 5.41
N SER A 91 -4.04 18.56 4.58
CA SER A 91 -4.47 18.72 3.20
C SER A 91 -4.35 17.38 2.47
N ASN A 92 -5.15 17.23 1.42
CA ASN A 92 -5.08 16.01 0.62
C ASN A 92 -3.69 15.83 0.02
N ASP A 93 -3.03 16.92 -0.34
CA ASP A 93 -1.68 16.84 -0.90
C ASP A 93 -0.68 16.28 0.10
N ARG A 94 -0.79 16.67 1.37
CA ARG A 94 0.10 16.13 2.41
C ARG A 94 -0.15 14.64 2.63
N ARG A 95 -1.40 14.20 2.57
CA ARG A 95 -1.73 12.77 2.71
C ARG A 95 -1.16 11.96 1.56
N LYS A 96 -1.30 12.46 0.34
CA LYS A 96 -0.77 11.80 -0.85
C LYS A 96 0.75 11.74 -0.79
N LYS A 97 1.39 12.83 -0.37
CA LYS A 97 2.84 12.88 -0.26
C LYS A 97 3.34 11.88 0.77
N ALA A 98 2.65 11.75 1.91
CA ALA A 98 3.05 10.81 2.95
C ALA A 98 3.04 9.38 2.44
N ILE A 99 2.02 9.01 1.65
CA ILE A 99 1.95 7.68 1.08
C ILE A 99 3.05 7.48 0.04
N LYS A 100 3.27 8.47 -0.82
CA LYS A 100 4.33 8.37 -1.83
C LYS A 100 5.70 8.23 -1.18
N ASP A 101 5.96 8.99 -0.12
CA ASP A 101 7.22 8.91 0.60
C ASP A 101 7.41 7.54 1.24
N ALA A 102 6.32 6.96 1.75
CA ALA A 102 6.38 5.62 2.35
C ALA A 102 6.66 4.55 1.31
N MET A 103 6.21 4.76 0.06
CA MET A 103 6.45 3.81 -1.01
C MET A 103 7.83 3.97 -1.64
N SER A 104 8.46 5.11 -1.48
CA SER A 104 9.76 5.36 -2.10
C SER A 104 10.84 4.57 -1.40
N PRO A 105 11.76 3.97 -2.16
CA PRO A 105 12.94 3.39 -1.54
C PRO A 105 13.73 4.49 -0.85
N ASN A 106 14.23 4.21 0.30
CA ASN A 106 14.96 5.18 1.06
C ASN A 106 16.44 4.96 0.87
N PHE A 107 16.95 5.56 -0.20
CA PHE A 107 18.31 5.36 -0.51
C PHE A 107 19.19 6.38 0.08
N HIS A 108 18.71 7.34 0.74
CA HIS A 108 19.59 8.23 1.25
C HIS A 108 19.87 7.89 2.47
N SER A 109 20.56 8.01 2.31
CA SER A 109 20.72 8.10 3.39
C SER A 109 20.80 9.19 3.88
#